data_30938474c7af47e515694a9e2b407172
#
_entry.id   30938474c7af47e515694a9e2b407172
#
_cell.length_a   1.000
_cell.length_b   1.000
_cell.length_c   1.000
_cell.angle_alpha   90.00
_cell.angle_beta   90.00
_cell.angle_gamma   90.00
#
_symmetry.space_group_name_H-M   'P 1'
#
loop_
_entity.id
_entity.type
_entity.pdbx_description
1 polymer ?
#
loop_
_entity_poly.entity_id
_entity_poly.type
_entity_poly.pdbx_seq_one_letter_code
_entity_poly.pdbx_strand_id
1 'polypeptide(L)'
;MADFKIVISSKALKEYQYIQAAGLAKKLENLLEILAENPFQSPPSYEKLVLNLDGYYSRRLNKQHRLVYMVDKGKKIVKVVSVWTHYER
;
A
#
# COMPACT_ATOMS: atom_id res chain seq x y z
N MET A 1 -12.36 9.56 -10.99
CA MET A 1 -11.75 8.65 -11.95
C MET A 1 -10.33 8.30 -11.50
N ALA A 2 -9.97 7.03 -11.63
CA ALA A 2 -8.65 6.59 -11.17
C ALA A 2 -7.58 7.07 -12.15
N ASP A 3 -6.52 7.68 -11.61
CA ASP A 3 -5.41 8.16 -12.43
C ASP A 3 -4.27 7.15 -12.50
N PHE A 4 -4.18 6.25 -11.52
CA PHE A 4 -3.09 5.29 -11.45
C PHE A 4 -3.62 3.88 -11.51
N LYS A 5 -2.87 3.03 -12.20
CA LYS A 5 -3.19 1.61 -12.26
C LYS A 5 -2.55 0.91 -11.07
N ILE A 6 -3.34 0.08 -10.40
CA ILE A 6 -2.86 -0.67 -9.24
C ILE A 6 -2.40 -2.05 -9.69
N VAL A 7 -1.17 -2.40 -9.37
CA VAL A 7 -0.60 -3.73 -9.66
C VAL A 7 -0.27 -4.38 -8.32
N ILE A 8 -0.76 -5.58 -8.11
CA ILE A 8 -0.57 -6.30 -6.85
C ILE A 8 0.49 -7.37 -7.03
N SER A 9 1.52 -7.36 -6.19
CA SER A 9 2.59 -8.34 -6.27
C SER A 9 2.09 -9.74 -5.83
N SER A 10 2.82 -10.77 -6.23
CA SER A 10 2.49 -12.13 -5.79
C SER A 10 2.51 -12.26 -4.29
N LYS A 11 3.47 -11.60 -3.65
CA LYS A 11 3.57 -11.61 -2.19
C LYS A 11 2.33 -11.00 -1.56
N ALA A 12 1.90 -9.84 -2.06
CA ALA A 12 0.74 -9.17 -1.52
C ALA A 12 -0.53 -10.00 -1.71
N LEU A 13 -0.64 -10.67 -2.86
CA LEU A 13 -1.79 -11.54 -3.11
C LEU A 13 -1.86 -12.67 -2.08
N LYS A 14 -0.73 -13.28 -1.78
CA LYS A 14 -0.69 -14.35 -0.79
C LYS A 14 -1.01 -13.83 0.60
N GLU A 15 -0.61 -12.61 0.89
CA GLU A 15 -0.85 -12.02 2.21
C GLU A 15 -2.30 -11.61 2.42
N TYR A 16 -3.08 -11.53 1.36
CA TYR A 16 -4.46 -11.09 1.47
C TYR A 16 -5.29 -11.96 2.41
N GLN A 17 -4.96 -13.25 2.51
CA GLN A 17 -5.66 -14.14 3.43
C GLN A 17 -5.54 -13.63 4.88
N TYR A 18 -4.40 -13.05 5.24
CA TYR A 18 -4.20 -12.52 6.58
C TYR A 18 -5.02 -11.24 6.78
N ILE A 19 -5.16 -10.45 5.72
CA ILE A 19 -5.97 -9.25 5.75
C ILE A 19 -7.43 -9.62 6.02
N GLN A 20 -7.93 -10.65 5.33
CA GLN A 20 -9.30 -11.11 5.54
C GLN A 20 -9.49 -11.66 6.96
N ALA A 21 -8.55 -12.45 7.41
CA ALA A 21 -8.66 -13.05 8.75
C ALA A 21 -8.63 -11.99 9.85
N ALA A 22 -7.93 -10.89 9.62
CA ALA A 22 -7.84 -9.80 10.60
C ALA A 22 -8.99 -8.80 10.49
N GLY A 23 -9.92 -8.98 9.55
CA GLY A 23 -11.03 -8.07 9.38
C GLY A 23 -10.63 -6.74 8.77
N LEU A 24 -9.56 -6.70 8.00
CA LEU A 24 -9.01 -5.47 7.44
C LEU A 24 -9.30 -5.31 5.96
N ALA A 25 -10.12 -6.18 5.36
CA ALA A 25 -10.35 -6.12 3.91
C ALA A 25 -10.94 -4.79 3.47
N LYS A 26 -11.88 -4.27 4.24
CA LYS A 26 -12.51 -3.00 3.87
C LYS A 26 -11.51 -1.85 3.96
N LYS A 27 -10.69 -1.85 5.00
CA LYS A 27 -9.66 -0.82 5.16
C LYS A 27 -8.68 -0.87 4.00
N LEU A 28 -8.26 -2.07 3.60
CA LEU A 28 -7.37 -2.22 2.47
C LEU A 28 -8.00 -1.70 1.19
N GLU A 29 -9.26 -2.04 0.94
CA GLU A 29 -9.95 -1.55 -0.25
C GLU A 29 -9.96 -0.04 -0.31
N ASN A 30 -10.26 0.59 0.83
CA ASN A 30 -10.30 2.06 0.89
C ASN A 30 -8.93 2.65 0.56
N LEU A 31 -7.86 2.04 1.08
CA LEU A 31 -6.52 2.53 0.80
C LEU A 31 -6.16 2.35 -0.67
N LEU A 32 -6.54 1.23 -1.26
CA LEU A 32 -6.25 0.99 -2.68
C LEU A 32 -6.98 2.00 -3.56
N GLU A 33 -8.21 2.38 -3.22
CA GLU A 33 -8.93 3.39 -3.96
C GLU A 33 -8.22 4.73 -3.90
N ILE A 34 -7.71 5.08 -2.72
CA ILE A 34 -6.95 6.30 -2.55
C ILE A 34 -5.70 6.29 -3.42
N LEU A 35 -4.98 5.16 -3.41
CA LEU A 35 -3.77 5.03 -4.21
C LEU A 35 -4.05 5.15 -5.70
N ALA A 36 -5.19 4.63 -6.14
CA ALA A 36 -5.55 4.70 -7.56
C ALA A 36 -5.82 6.12 -8.00
N GLU A 37 -6.34 6.96 -7.11
CA GLU A 37 -6.63 8.33 -7.44
C GLU A 37 -5.41 9.23 -7.27
N ASN A 38 -4.74 9.10 -6.13
CA ASN A 38 -3.56 9.91 -5.84
C ASN A 38 -2.74 9.21 -4.76
N PRO A 39 -1.66 8.51 -5.15
CA PRO A 39 -0.86 7.76 -4.17
C PRO A 39 -0.15 8.63 -3.13
N PHE A 40 -0.17 9.94 -3.32
CA PHE A 40 0.46 10.88 -2.37
C PHE A 40 -0.57 11.68 -1.58
N GLN A 41 -1.83 11.28 -1.65
CA GLN A 41 -2.88 11.97 -0.93
C GLN A 41 -2.67 11.88 0.59
N SER A 42 -2.87 12.98 1.28
CA SER A 42 -2.81 13.04 2.73
C SER A 42 -3.88 13.99 3.22
N PRO A 43 -4.73 13.65 4.19
CA PRO A 43 -4.84 12.35 4.84
C PRO A 43 -5.42 11.27 3.93
N PRO A 44 -5.26 9.99 4.27
CA PRO A 44 -4.49 9.49 5.42
C PRO A 44 -3.00 9.66 5.18
N SER A 45 -2.24 9.69 6.26
CA SER A 45 -0.81 9.93 6.14
C SER A 45 -0.09 8.72 5.55
N TYR A 46 1.02 8.98 4.92
CA TYR A 46 1.90 7.94 4.42
C TYR A 46 3.33 8.31 4.76
N GLU A 47 4.22 7.33 4.68
CA GLU A 47 5.63 7.54 4.97
C GLU A 47 6.47 7.13 3.78
N LYS A 48 7.46 7.94 3.47
CA LYS A 48 8.45 7.60 2.46
C LYS A 48 9.51 6.75 3.12
N LEU A 49 9.75 5.57 2.54
CA LEU A 49 10.78 4.69 3.06
C LEU A 49 12.13 5.12 2.51
N VAL A 50 13.18 4.90 3.31
CA VAL A 50 14.51 5.37 2.98
C VAL A 50 15.49 4.22 2.99
N LEU A 51 16.76 4.53 2.76
CA LEU A 51 17.84 3.54 2.70
C LEU A 51 17.61 2.62 1.51
N ASN A 52 17.56 1.32 1.75
CA ASN A 52 17.43 0.34 0.67
C ASN A 52 16.06 0.34 0.00
N LEU A 53 15.11 1.05 0.60
CA LEU A 53 13.74 1.08 0.10
C LEU A 53 13.38 2.42 -0.53
N ASP A 54 14.39 3.08 -1.09
CA ASP A 54 14.19 4.35 -1.77
C ASP A 54 13.17 4.18 -2.89
N GLY A 55 12.23 5.12 -2.96
CA GLY A 55 11.16 5.03 -3.95
C GLY A 55 9.94 4.25 -3.49
N TYR A 56 9.99 3.73 -2.27
CA TYR A 56 8.87 2.99 -1.69
C TYR A 56 8.19 3.83 -0.62
N TYR A 57 6.91 3.53 -0.39
CA TYR A 57 6.10 4.26 0.57
C TYR A 57 5.29 3.26 1.38
N SER A 58 4.83 3.68 2.55
CA SER A 58 3.96 2.83 3.35
C SER A 58 2.79 3.61 3.91
N ARG A 59 1.68 2.92 4.10
CA ARG A 59 0.50 3.45 4.77
C ARG A 59 0.06 2.45 5.83
N ARG A 60 -0.42 2.97 6.94
CA ARG A 60 -0.80 2.13 8.06
C ARG A 60 -2.15 1.47 7.81
N LEU A 61 -2.21 0.15 8.03
CA LEU A 61 -3.47 -0.59 8.01
C LEU A 61 -4.06 -0.67 9.41
N ASN A 62 -3.19 -1.00 10.39
CA ASN A 62 -3.57 -0.99 11.79
C ASN A 62 -2.31 -0.71 12.59
N LYS A 63 -2.33 -0.96 13.88
CA LYS A 63 -1.19 -0.64 14.73
C LYS A 63 0.07 -1.41 14.37
N GLN A 64 -0.08 -2.59 13.79
CA GLN A 64 1.05 -3.49 13.54
C GLN A 64 1.42 -3.65 12.09
N HIS A 65 0.47 -3.47 11.18
CA HIS A 65 0.69 -3.84 9.78
C HIS A 65 0.56 -2.66 8.85
N ARG A 66 1.37 -2.67 7.81
CA ARG A 66 1.43 -1.60 6.83
C ARG A 66 1.33 -2.13 5.42
N LEU A 67 0.75 -1.30 4.58
CA LEU A 67 0.72 -1.49 3.14
C LEU A 67 1.96 -0.82 2.57
N VAL A 68 2.79 -1.58 1.85
CA VAL A 68 4.00 -1.03 1.23
C VAL A 68 3.82 -1.01 -0.28
N TYR A 69 4.11 0.12 -0.89
CA TYR A 69 3.91 0.29 -2.33
C TYR A 69 5.00 1.17 -2.92
N MET A 70 5.16 1.07 -4.24
CA MET A 70 6.02 1.97 -4.97
C MET A 70 5.21 2.64 -6.08
N VAL A 71 5.65 3.82 -6.49
CA VAL A 71 4.93 4.62 -7.47
C VAL A 71 5.82 4.90 -8.66
N ASP A 72 5.31 4.59 -9.86
CA ASP A 72 5.94 4.97 -11.10
C ASP A 72 5.12 6.11 -11.70
N LYS A 73 5.60 7.33 -11.50
CA LYS A 73 4.87 8.52 -11.93
C LYS A 73 4.76 8.61 -13.44
N GLY A 74 5.79 8.17 -14.14
CA GLY A 74 5.81 8.25 -15.60
C GLY A 74 4.77 7.36 -16.23
N LYS A 75 4.62 6.15 -15.73
CA LYS A 75 3.66 5.20 -16.27
C LYS A 75 2.34 5.23 -15.53
N LYS A 76 2.25 5.99 -14.45
CA LYS A 76 1.05 6.08 -13.64
C LYS A 76 0.64 4.72 -13.09
N ILE A 77 1.60 4.04 -12.48
CA ILE A 77 1.41 2.72 -11.91
C ILE A 77 1.78 2.76 -10.43
N VAL A 78 0.94 2.16 -9.60
CA VAL A 78 1.25 1.92 -8.20
C VAL A 78 1.39 0.41 -8.03
N LYS A 79 2.56 -0.03 -7.61
CA LYS A 79 2.78 -1.46 -7.36
C LYS A 79 2.70 -1.71 -5.87
N VAL A 80 1.74 -2.52 -5.47
CA VAL A 80 1.57 -2.91 -4.07
C VAL A 80 2.49 -4.09 -3.81
N VAL A 81 3.50 -3.87 -2.98
CA VAL A 81 4.55 -4.85 -2.73
C VAL A 81 4.16 -5.80 -1.61
N SER A 82 3.53 -5.27 -0.57
CA SER A 82 3.15 -6.07 0.58
C SER A 82 1.95 -5.41 1.26
N VAL A 83 1.03 -6.22 1.79
CA VAL A 83 -0.10 -5.71 2.55
C VAL A 83 -0.06 -6.18 4.01
N TRP A 84 0.95 -6.94 4.37
CA TRP A 84 1.05 -7.52 5.71
C TRP A 84 2.43 -7.30 6.30
N THR A 85 3.02 -6.15 6.02
CA THR A 85 4.33 -5.81 6.53
C THR A 85 4.22 -5.46 8.01
N HIS A 86 4.94 -6.19 8.83
CA HIS A 86 4.99 -5.91 10.27
C HIS A 86 6.10 -4.92 10.51
N TYR A 87 5.74 -3.75 11.00
CA TYR A 87 6.67 -2.66 11.17
C TYR A 87 6.92 -2.44 12.66
N GLU A 88 8.15 -2.72 13.08
CA GLU A 88 8.56 -2.50 14.47
C GLU A 88 9.58 -1.40 14.56
N ARG A 89 9.46 -0.61 15.60
CA ARG A 89 10.39 0.50 15.84
C ARG A 89 11.15 0.26 17.11
#